data_8533c0c8043a00ec666382e9cd66e16b
#
_entry.id   8533c0c8043a00ec666382e9cd66e16b
#
_cell.length_a   1.000
_cell.length_b   1.000
_cell.length_c   1.000
_cell.angle_alpha   90.00
_cell.angle_beta   90.00
_cell.angle_gamma   90.00
#
_symmetry.space_group_name_H-M   'P 1'
#
loop_
_entity.id
_entity.type
_entity.pdbx_description
1 polymer ?
#
loop_
_entity_poly.entity_id
_entity_poly.type
_entity_poly.pdbx_seq_one_letter_code
_entity_poly.pdbx_strand_id
1 'polypeptide(L)'
;QWDAPLAPYFDMAEIAWNNAGTMLAYTCKPLTGTEYAVSTDSDIFVYVLESGVTQNICKPVNVNTGEPVASDKAVMAGYDKYPVWSPDDTKIAFLSQRRAGNESDKARLFLYDCRTGEMQDLTEDFDYNAMNVVWEGNDRIWFIAPIEATHQICRISPSVGEVEVVTRGDHDINAFSMAGDRIVAEMCTISMATEFFGIDPADGTLTQLSAINKPVYDNIRMGEVQKRWVKTTDGKQMLTWVILPPDFDP
;
A
#
# COMPACT_ATOMS: atom_id res chain seq x y z
N GLN A 1 -20.83 14.33 -12.85
CA GLN A 1 -20.71 13.75 -11.51
C GLN A 1 -20.01 12.40 -11.64
N TRP A 2 -18.96 12.18 -10.88
CA TRP A 2 -18.14 10.95 -10.90
C TRP A 2 -18.23 10.25 -9.55
N ASP A 3 -17.93 8.94 -9.55
CA ASP A 3 -17.98 8.13 -8.33
C ASP A 3 -16.75 8.36 -7.45
N ALA A 4 -16.98 8.52 -6.17
CA ALA A 4 -15.98 8.49 -5.11
C ALA A 4 -16.59 7.77 -3.89
N PRO A 5 -16.01 6.65 -3.42
CA PRO A 5 -14.84 5.96 -3.95
C PRO A 5 -15.07 5.34 -5.34
N LEU A 6 -13.97 4.90 -5.96
CA LEU A 6 -13.93 4.44 -7.35
C LEU A 6 -14.72 3.14 -7.57
N ALA A 7 -15.68 3.16 -8.50
CA ALA A 7 -16.36 1.93 -8.94
C ALA A 7 -15.44 1.07 -9.85
N PRO A 8 -15.57 -0.26 -9.86
CA PRO A 8 -16.46 -1.09 -9.03
C PRO A 8 -15.90 -1.47 -7.66
N TYR A 9 -14.70 -1.06 -7.33
CA TYR A 9 -13.96 -1.45 -6.12
C TYR A 9 -14.17 -0.42 -5.00
N PHE A 10 -15.41 -0.28 -4.52
CA PHE A 10 -15.71 0.66 -3.44
C PHE A 10 -14.98 0.29 -2.14
N ASP A 11 -13.97 1.08 -1.78
CA ASP A 11 -13.23 0.95 -0.55
C ASP A 11 -13.26 2.27 0.23
N MET A 12 -13.64 2.21 1.50
CA MET A 12 -13.71 3.39 2.37
C MET A 12 -12.32 4.03 2.61
N ALA A 13 -11.24 3.29 2.45
CA ALA A 13 -9.87 3.82 2.52
C ALA A 13 -9.53 4.80 1.36
N GLU A 14 -10.38 4.89 0.34
CA GLU A 14 -10.24 5.88 -0.74
C GLU A 14 -10.78 7.28 -0.40
N ILE A 15 -11.30 7.48 0.83
CA ILE A 15 -11.81 8.77 1.32
C ILE A 15 -11.20 9.03 2.69
N ALA A 16 -10.45 10.12 2.83
CA ALA A 16 -9.73 10.45 4.05
C ALA A 16 -9.93 11.90 4.47
N TRP A 17 -10.44 12.11 5.68
CA TRP A 17 -10.42 13.41 6.33
C TRP A 17 -9.01 13.75 6.79
N ASN A 18 -8.63 15.03 6.68
CA ASN A 18 -7.46 15.52 7.40
C ASN A 18 -7.76 15.59 8.92
N ASN A 19 -6.72 15.65 9.74
CA ASN A 19 -6.88 15.60 11.21
C ASN A 19 -7.64 16.81 11.78
N ALA A 20 -7.53 17.96 11.13
CA ALA A 20 -8.28 19.17 11.51
C ALA A 20 -9.77 19.10 11.11
N GLY A 21 -10.22 18.16 10.30
CA GLY A 21 -11.59 18.03 9.81
C GLY A 21 -12.01 19.16 8.86
N THR A 22 -11.06 19.79 8.18
CA THR A 22 -11.27 20.94 7.29
C THR A 22 -11.10 20.62 5.82
N MET A 23 -10.47 19.49 5.50
CA MET A 23 -10.21 19.02 4.15
C MET A 23 -10.53 17.54 4.00
N LEU A 24 -10.93 17.16 2.79
CA LEU A 24 -11.21 15.78 2.42
C LEU A 24 -10.36 15.41 1.22
N ALA A 25 -9.52 14.40 1.35
CA ALA A 25 -8.84 13.77 0.23
C ALA A 25 -9.63 12.53 -0.22
N TYR A 26 -9.75 12.33 -1.53
CA TYR A 26 -10.50 11.18 -2.06
C TYR A 26 -10.01 10.77 -3.45
N THR A 27 -10.12 9.47 -3.74
CA THR A 27 -9.90 8.93 -5.08
C THR A 27 -11.13 9.18 -5.95
N CYS A 28 -10.92 9.65 -7.17
CA CYS A 28 -11.98 9.78 -8.17
C CYS A 28 -11.42 9.54 -9.56
N LYS A 29 -12.25 8.95 -10.43
CA LYS A 29 -11.92 8.70 -11.84
C LYS A 29 -12.79 9.61 -12.70
N PRO A 30 -12.27 10.74 -13.18
CA PRO A 30 -13.04 11.75 -13.90
C PRO A 30 -13.26 11.38 -15.38
N LEU A 31 -13.65 10.13 -15.63
CA LEU A 31 -13.94 9.58 -16.95
C LEU A 31 -15.41 9.16 -17.05
N THR A 32 -15.92 9.00 -18.26
CA THR A 32 -17.30 8.57 -18.51
C THR A 32 -17.40 7.62 -19.70
N GLY A 33 -18.49 6.88 -19.78
CA GLY A 33 -18.76 5.98 -20.91
C GLY A 33 -17.70 4.89 -21.09
N THR A 34 -17.28 4.64 -22.31
CA THR A 34 -16.33 3.58 -22.65
C THR A 34 -14.94 3.82 -22.06
N GLU A 35 -14.53 5.07 -21.95
CA GLU A 35 -13.23 5.45 -21.35
C GLU A 35 -13.16 5.02 -19.88
N TYR A 36 -14.25 5.15 -19.15
CA TYR A 36 -14.32 4.69 -17.76
C TYR A 36 -14.04 3.19 -17.64
N ALA A 37 -14.50 2.38 -18.58
CA ALA A 37 -14.36 0.93 -18.55
C ALA A 37 -12.95 0.44 -18.93
N VAL A 38 -12.23 1.18 -19.77
CA VAL A 38 -10.94 0.73 -20.34
C VAL A 38 -9.72 1.40 -19.71
N SER A 39 -9.89 2.54 -19.06
CA SER A 39 -8.80 3.27 -18.42
C SER A 39 -8.71 2.97 -16.93
N THR A 40 -7.51 2.90 -16.39
CA THR A 40 -7.24 2.84 -14.94
C THR A 40 -6.85 4.22 -14.37
N ASP A 41 -7.02 5.29 -15.14
CA ASP A 41 -6.62 6.65 -14.77
C ASP A 41 -7.57 7.25 -13.73
N SER A 42 -7.26 7.05 -12.45
CA SER A 42 -7.90 7.72 -11.32
C SER A 42 -6.93 8.69 -10.67
N ASP A 43 -7.46 9.73 -10.06
CA ASP A 43 -6.66 10.79 -9.43
C ASP A 43 -7.09 11.01 -7.97
N ILE A 44 -6.19 11.58 -7.18
CA ILE A 44 -6.49 12.07 -5.84
C ILE A 44 -6.95 13.53 -5.92
N PHE A 45 -8.12 13.78 -5.35
CA PHE A 45 -8.71 15.11 -5.21
C PHE A 45 -8.69 15.53 -3.75
N VAL A 46 -8.45 16.82 -3.53
CA VAL A 46 -8.56 17.47 -2.22
C VAL A 46 -9.65 18.52 -2.26
N TYR A 47 -10.65 18.37 -1.41
CA TYR A 47 -11.74 19.31 -1.21
C TYR A 47 -11.53 20.12 0.07
N VAL A 48 -11.56 21.44 -0.02
CA VAL A 48 -11.45 22.37 1.12
C VAL A 48 -12.83 22.84 1.51
N LEU A 49 -13.27 22.53 2.73
CA LEU A 49 -14.63 22.79 3.20
C LEU A 49 -14.97 24.29 3.21
N GLU A 50 -14.08 25.13 3.71
CA GLU A 50 -14.33 26.56 3.87
C GLU A 50 -14.54 27.28 2.54
N SER A 51 -13.72 26.97 1.54
CA SER A 51 -13.75 27.63 0.23
C SER A 51 -14.65 26.94 -0.78
N GLY A 52 -15.00 25.65 -0.55
CA GLY A 52 -15.71 24.82 -1.52
C GLY A 52 -14.85 24.44 -2.75
N VAL A 53 -13.53 24.71 -2.71
CA VAL A 53 -12.62 24.44 -3.82
C VAL A 53 -12.19 22.98 -3.79
N THR A 54 -12.18 22.36 -4.97
CA THR A 54 -11.60 21.04 -5.21
C THR A 54 -10.36 21.16 -6.09
N GLN A 55 -9.28 20.50 -5.71
CA GLN A 55 -8.02 20.44 -6.46
C GLN A 55 -7.69 18.98 -6.79
N ASN A 56 -7.32 18.72 -8.05
CA ASN A 56 -6.67 17.48 -8.45
C ASN A 56 -5.17 17.62 -8.15
N ILE A 57 -4.61 16.79 -7.26
CA ILE A 57 -3.20 16.87 -6.89
C ILE A 57 -2.30 16.04 -7.81
N CYS A 58 -2.84 15.06 -8.54
CA CYS A 58 -2.09 14.22 -9.47
C CYS A 58 -1.88 14.91 -10.83
N LYS A 59 -2.81 15.79 -11.20
CA LYS A 59 -2.77 16.57 -12.46
C LYS A 59 -2.97 18.06 -12.18
N PRO A 60 -1.99 18.72 -11.53
CA PRO A 60 -2.14 20.12 -11.17
C PRO A 60 -2.26 20.98 -12.42
N VAL A 61 -3.15 21.95 -12.39
CA VAL A 61 -3.32 22.95 -13.44
C VAL A 61 -2.86 24.32 -12.96
N ASN A 62 -2.32 25.12 -13.86
CA ASN A 62 -2.02 26.51 -13.59
C ASN A 62 -3.34 27.27 -13.37
N VAL A 63 -3.54 27.82 -12.17
CA VAL A 63 -4.79 28.47 -11.76
C VAL A 63 -5.14 29.70 -12.61
N ASN A 64 -4.17 30.31 -13.31
CA ASN A 64 -4.39 31.50 -14.13
C ASN A 64 -4.70 31.15 -15.59
N THR A 65 -4.21 30.03 -16.11
CA THR A 65 -4.39 29.65 -17.52
C THR A 65 -5.28 28.43 -17.72
N GLY A 66 -5.51 27.63 -16.66
CA GLY A 66 -6.21 26.35 -16.75
C GLY A 66 -5.40 25.24 -17.44
N GLU A 67 -4.18 25.56 -17.89
CA GLU A 67 -3.33 24.59 -18.58
C GLU A 67 -2.65 23.65 -17.59
N PRO A 68 -2.43 22.37 -17.96
CA PRO A 68 -1.70 21.43 -17.13
C PRO A 68 -0.30 21.98 -16.79
N VAL A 69 0.09 21.87 -15.53
CA VAL A 69 1.48 22.11 -15.12
C VAL A 69 2.26 20.88 -15.50
N ALA A 70 3.09 21.01 -16.55
CA ALA A 70 3.95 19.92 -16.98
C ALA A 70 4.88 19.50 -15.84
N SER A 71 4.68 18.29 -15.36
CA SER A 71 5.60 17.63 -14.43
C SER A 71 6.31 16.52 -15.19
N ASP A 72 7.57 16.73 -15.54
CA ASP A 72 8.39 15.73 -16.23
C ASP A 72 8.72 14.51 -15.36
N LYS A 73 8.36 14.57 -14.07
CA LYS A 73 8.79 13.57 -13.07
C LYS A 73 7.76 12.52 -12.69
N ALA A 74 6.49 12.75 -12.91
CA ALA A 74 5.47 11.81 -12.48
C ALA A 74 4.41 11.62 -13.57
N VAL A 75 4.59 10.59 -14.39
CA VAL A 75 3.47 10.10 -15.20
C VAL A 75 2.56 9.32 -14.26
N MET A 76 1.43 9.92 -13.90
CA MET A 76 0.36 9.34 -13.09
C MET A 76 -0.83 9.12 -14.01
N ALA A 77 -0.77 8.09 -14.83
CA ALA A 77 -1.81 7.75 -15.79
C ALA A 77 -2.54 6.44 -15.46
N GLY A 78 -2.14 5.80 -14.36
CA GLY A 78 -2.78 4.60 -13.82
C GLY A 78 -3.65 4.92 -12.62
N TYR A 79 -3.85 3.93 -11.75
CA TYR A 79 -4.58 4.16 -10.50
C TYR A 79 -3.75 4.99 -9.53
N ASP A 80 -4.32 6.13 -9.10
CA ASP A 80 -3.90 6.88 -7.92
C ASP A 80 -4.94 6.68 -6.84
N LYS A 81 -4.56 6.06 -5.69
CA LYS A 81 -5.49 5.53 -4.68
C LYS A 81 -4.98 5.71 -3.26
N TYR A 82 -5.91 5.55 -2.31
CA TYR A 82 -5.65 5.41 -0.88
C TYR A 82 -4.88 6.58 -0.27
N PRO A 83 -5.42 7.82 -0.35
CA PRO A 83 -4.79 8.98 0.25
C PRO A 83 -4.80 8.88 1.77
N VAL A 84 -3.66 9.15 2.40
CA VAL A 84 -3.48 9.15 3.86
C VAL A 84 -2.77 10.45 4.28
N TRP A 85 -3.45 11.25 5.09
CA TRP A 85 -2.89 12.50 5.61
C TRP A 85 -1.80 12.25 6.64
N SER A 86 -0.73 13.07 6.61
CA SER A 86 0.22 13.14 7.72
C SER A 86 -0.48 13.68 8.99
N PRO A 87 -0.01 13.33 10.20
CA PRO A 87 -0.62 13.80 11.44
C PRO A 87 -0.74 15.32 11.58
N ASP A 88 0.16 16.08 10.93
CA ASP A 88 0.15 17.55 10.92
C ASP A 88 -0.62 18.17 9.73
N ASP A 89 -1.28 17.37 8.93
CA ASP A 89 -2.04 17.78 7.74
C ASP A 89 -1.23 18.49 6.64
N THR A 90 0.11 18.44 6.71
CA THR A 90 0.98 19.12 5.73
C THR A 90 1.28 18.28 4.49
N LYS A 91 1.04 16.96 4.56
CA LYS A 91 1.37 16.03 3.47
C LYS A 91 0.29 14.98 3.27
N ILE A 92 0.24 14.44 2.05
CA ILE A 92 -0.61 13.29 1.71
C ILE A 92 0.29 12.21 1.12
N ALA A 93 0.27 11.01 1.72
CA ALA A 93 0.83 9.80 1.12
C ALA A 93 -0.28 9.07 0.35
N PHE A 94 0.03 8.51 -0.80
CA PHE A 94 -0.92 7.74 -1.61
C PHE A 94 -0.20 6.75 -2.52
N LEU A 95 -0.95 5.81 -3.11
CA LEU A 95 -0.40 4.84 -4.06
C LEU A 95 -0.66 5.29 -5.49
N SER A 96 0.33 5.14 -6.37
CA SER A 96 0.26 5.54 -7.78
C SER A 96 0.81 4.48 -8.70
N GLN A 97 0.10 4.18 -9.78
CA GLN A 97 0.56 3.37 -10.90
C GLN A 97 0.91 4.25 -12.09
N ARG A 98 1.88 3.82 -12.90
CA ARG A 98 2.44 4.65 -13.97
C ARG A 98 1.59 4.68 -15.23
N ARG A 99 0.98 3.55 -15.62
CA ARG A 99 0.39 3.37 -16.95
C ARG A 99 -1.13 3.20 -16.88
N ALA A 100 -1.83 3.93 -17.74
CA ALA A 100 -3.26 3.72 -17.94
C ALA A 100 -3.55 2.34 -18.55
N GLY A 101 -4.64 1.69 -18.12
CA GLY A 101 -5.09 0.41 -18.63
C GLY A 101 -4.22 -0.79 -18.23
N ASN A 102 -3.31 -0.62 -17.27
CA ASN A 102 -2.43 -1.70 -16.80
C ASN A 102 -2.54 -1.90 -15.29
N GLU A 103 -3.52 -2.70 -14.87
CA GLU A 103 -3.82 -2.95 -13.45
C GLU A 103 -2.70 -3.67 -12.70
N SER A 104 -1.80 -4.35 -13.41
CA SER A 104 -0.65 -5.05 -12.83
C SER A 104 0.61 -4.19 -12.66
N ASP A 105 0.52 -2.90 -12.96
CA ASP A 105 1.63 -1.97 -12.72
C ASP A 105 1.97 -1.90 -11.22
N LYS A 106 3.24 -1.62 -10.92
CA LYS A 106 3.71 -1.43 -9.56
C LYS A 106 2.96 -0.27 -8.90
N ALA A 107 2.33 -0.54 -7.75
CA ALA A 107 1.77 0.48 -6.87
C ALA A 107 2.91 1.13 -6.09
N ARG A 108 3.34 2.32 -6.53
CA ARG A 108 4.39 3.14 -5.92
C ARG A 108 3.83 3.97 -4.80
N LEU A 109 4.61 4.21 -3.76
CA LEU A 109 4.26 5.12 -2.67
C LEU A 109 4.70 6.54 -3.02
N PHE A 110 3.74 7.44 -3.17
CA PHE A 110 3.96 8.86 -3.42
C PHE A 110 3.70 9.71 -2.20
N LEU A 111 4.41 10.83 -2.14
CA LEU A 111 4.23 11.88 -1.14
C LEU A 111 3.94 13.21 -1.84
N TYR A 112 2.85 13.84 -1.47
CA TYR A 112 2.49 15.19 -1.88
C TYR A 112 2.64 16.17 -0.71
N ASP A 113 3.38 17.27 -0.90
CA ASP A 113 3.48 18.37 0.06
C ASP A 113 2.38 19.40 -0.25
N CYS A 114 1.42 19.56 0.66
CA CYS A 114 0.26 20.42 0.48
C CYS A 114 0.63 21.91 0.41
N ARG A 115 1.79 22.31 0.92
CA ARG A 115 2.22 23.69 0.96
C ARG A 115 2.97 24.10 -0.32
N THR A 116 3.81 23.21 -0.86
CA THR A 116 4.64 23.50 -2.03
C THR A 116 4.04 22.97 -3.32
N GLY A 117 3.13 21.98 -3.25
CA GLY A 117 2.63 21.22 -4.39
C GLY A 117 3.65 20.23 -4.96
N GLU A 118 4.77 20.03 -4.28
CA GLU A 118 5.79 19.09 -4.72
C GLU A 118 5.34 17.63 -4.55
N MET A 119 5.76 16.79 -5.48
CA MET A 119 5.46 15.37 -5.54
C MET A 119 6.76 14.57 -5.53
N GLN A 120 6.82 13.55 -4.67
CA GLN A 120 7.98 12.66 -4.55
C GLN A 120 7.55 11.20 -4.66
N ASP A 121 8.19 10.42 -5.55
CA ASP A 121 8.10 8.95 -5.57
C ASP A 121 9.06 8.39 -4.51
N LEU A 122 8.53 7.83 -3.42
CA LEU A 122 9.32 7.29 -2.32
C LEU A 122 9.84 5.87 -2.59
N THR A 123 9.26 5.17 -3.56
CA THR A 123 9.56 3.76 -3.84
C THR A 123 9.98 3.52 -5.28
N GLU A 124 10.56 4.53 -5.96
CA GLU A 124 11.01 4.40 -7.35
C GLU A 124 11.97 3.22 -7.53
N ASP A 125 12.98 3.12 -6.67
CA ASP A 125 14.01 2.08 -6.69
C ASP A 125 13.66 0.81 -5.89
N PHE A 126 12.46 0.75 -5.30
CA PHE A 126 11.97 -0.43 -4.58
C PHE A 126 11.12 -1.31 -5.50
N ASP A 127 11.48 -2.58 -5.67
CA ASP A 127 10.95 -3.46 -6.72
C ASP A 127 9.55 -4.04 -6.42
N TYR A 128 8.95 -3.74 -5.27
CA TYR A 128 7.66 -4.29 -4.84
C TYR A 128 6.58 -3.21 -4.70
N ASN A 129 5.31 -3.65 -4.72
CA ASN A 129 4.17 -2.79 -4.41
C ASN A 129 4.21 -2.30 -2.97
N ALA A 130 3.69 -1.10 -2.73
CA ALA A 130 3.31 -0.65 -1.40
C ALA A 130 1.80 -0.86 -1.18
N MET A 131 1.42 -1.22 0.05
CA MET A 131 0.05 -1.45 0.48
C MET A 131 -0.13 -1.03 1.94
N ASN A 132 -1.36 -0.75 2.38
CA ASN A 132 -1.69 -0.46 3.79
C ASN A 132 -0.77 0.60 4.43
N VAL A 133 -0.80 1.81 3.87
CA VAL A 133 0.07 2.92 4.27
C VAL A 133 -0.36 3.51 5.61
N VAL A 134 0.57 3.66 6.55
CA VAL A 134 0.34 4.22 7.89
C VAL A 134 1.46 5.19 8.26
N TRP A 135 1.11 6.36 8.80
CA TRP A 135 2.10 7.32 9.30
C TRP A 135 2.54 7.03 10.73
N GLU A 136 3.83 7.16 11.00
CA GLU A 136 4.42 7.29 12.33
C GLU A 136 4.99 8.69 12.49
N GLY A 137 4.31 9.54 13.27
CA GLY A 137 4.63 10.95 13.30
C GLY A 137 4.56 11.57 11.90
N ASN A 138 5.34 12.64 11.66
CA ASN A 138 5.34 13.35 10.36
C ASN A 138 6.51 12.96 9.45
N ASP A 139 7.37 12.04 9.87
CA ASP A 139 8.67 11.77 9.24
C ASP A 139 8.88 10.33 8.82
N ARG A 140 7.95 9.44 9.14
CA ARG A 140 8.07 8.03 8.80
C ARG A 140 6.75 7.45 8.31
N ILE A 141 6.84 6.65 7.26
CA ILE A 141 5.70 5.95 6.66
C ILE A 141 5.99 4.45 6.74
N TRP A 142 4.99 3.71 7.22
CA TRP A 142 4.99 2.26 7.27
C TRP A 142 4.02 1.71 6.22
N PHE A 143 4.37 0.58 5.62
CA PHE A 143 3.54 -0.06 4.61
C PHE A 143 3.83 -1.57 4.53
N ILE A 144 2.96 -2.32 3.88
CA ILE A 144 3.15 -3.72 3.56
C ILE A 144 3.70 -3.84 2.14
N ALA A 145 4.64 -4.78 1.93
CA ALA A 145 5.15 -5.12 0.60
C ALA A 145 5.20 -6.64 0.37
N PRO A 146 4.84 -7.13 -0.85
CA PRO A 146 4.83 -8.56 -1.19
C PRO A 146 6.23 -9.05 -1.59
N ILE A 147 7.12 -9.19 -0.63
CA ILE A 147 8.53 -9.55 -0.85
C ILE A 147 8.68 -11.07 -0.96
N GLU A 148 9.22 -11.56 -2.08
CA GLU A 148 9.48 -13.00 -2.31
C GLU A 148 8.28 -13.91 -1.95
N ALA A 149 7.08 -13.54 -2.45
CA ALA A 149 5.83 -14.25 -2.21
C ALA A 149 5.47 -14.39 -0.71
N THR A 150 5.83 -13.40 0.09
CA THR A 150 5.42 -13.19 1.48
C THR A 150 5.11 -11.72 1.71
N HIS A 151 4.19 -11.38 2.60
CA HIS A 151 3.85 -9.99 2.90
C HIS A 151 4.60 -9.53 4.15
N GLN A 152 5.50 -8.56 3.96
CA GLN A 152 6.35 -8.02 5.03
C GLN A 152 6.00 -6.57 5.32
N ILE A 153 6.15 -6.14 6.58
CA ILE A 153 6.11 -4.73 6.95
C ILE A 153 7.43 -4.07 6.58
N CYS A 154 7.30 -2.96 5.88
CA CYS A 154 8.38 -2.05 5.52
C CYS A 154 8.14 -0.67 6.11
N ARG A 155 9.21 0.13 6.20
CA ARG A 155 9.11 1.55 6.54
C ARG A 155 10.06 2.38 5.70
N ILE A 156 9.72 3.66 5.54
CA ILE A 156 10.56 4.64 4.85
C ILE A 156 10.47 5.99 5.54
N SER A 157 11.60 6.68 5.63
CA SER A 157 11.62 8.10 5.95
C SER A 157 11.76 8.89 4.64
N PRO A 158 10.84 9.80 4.31
CA PRO A 158 10.91 10.59 3.08
C PRO A 158 12.21 11.39 2.93
N SER A 159 12.82 11.79 4.03
CA SER A 159 14.09 12.54 4.03
C SER A 159 15.31 11.66 3.74
N VAL A 160 15.23 10.35 3.98
CA VAL A 160 16.33 9.38 3.74
C VAL A 160 16.17 8.71 2.38
N GLY A 161 14.91 8.38 1.99
CA GLY A 161 14.60 7.82 0.68
C GLY A 161 14.92 6.33 0.51
N GLU A 162 15.26 5.60 1.59
CA GLU A 162 15.57 4.18 1.56
C GLU A 162 14.51 3.36 2.29
N VAL A 163 14.03 2.31 1.64
CA VAL A 163 13.06 1.38 2.23
C VAL A 163 13.76 0.38 3.12
N GLU A 164 13.33 0.32 4.37
CA GLU A 164 13.77 -0.68 5.34
C GLU A 164 12.70 -1.78 5.47
N VAL A 165 13.08 -3.04 5.29
CA VAL A 165 12.23 -4.20 5.55
C VAL A 165 12.33 -4.56 7.01
N VAL A 166 11.25 -4.36 7.77
CA VAL A 166 11.21 -4.54 9.22
C VAL A 166 10.98 -5.98 9.61
N THR A 167 9.92 -6.61 9.09
CA THR A 167 9.63 -8.02 9.37
C THR A 167 10.26 -8.95 8.34
N ARG A 168 10.56 -10.17 8.72
CA ARG A 168 11.12 -11.20 7.85
C ARG A 168 10.60 -12.56 8.25
N GLY A 169 10.31 -13.41 7.28
CA GLY A 169 9.87 -14.78 7.53
C GLY A 169 8.87 -15.28 6.49
N ASP A 170 8.52 -16.56 6.60
CA ASP A 170 7.60 -17.22 5.67
C ASP A 170 6.14 -17.05 6.16
N HIS A 171 5.68 -15.80 6.16
CA HIS A 171 4.34 -15.39 6.61
C HIS A 171 3.78 -14.29 5.74
N ASP A 172 2.47 -14.08 5.82
CA ASP A 172 1.75 -12.97 5.20
C ASP A 172 1.13 -12.08 6.27
N ILE A 173 1.56 -10.83 6.33
CA ILE A 173 0.89 -9.78 7.11
C ILE A 173 -0.17 -9.16 6.19
N ASN A 174 -1.45 -9.37 6.54
CA ASN A 174 -2.59 -8.92 5.74
C ASN A 174 -2.97 -7.47 6.02
N ALA A 175 -2.85 -7.06 7.28
CA ALA A 175 -3.11 -5.70 7.74
C ALA A 175 -2.34 -5.43 9.03
N PHE A 176 -2.12 -4.18 9.36
CA PHE A 176 -1.60 -3.77 10.66
C PHE A 176 -2.15 -2.41 11.08
N SER A 177 -2.10 -2.16 12.38
CA SER A 177 -2.41 -0.87 12.98
C SER A 177 -1.31 -0.48 13.97
N MET A 178 -1.10 0.84 14.11
CA MET A 178 -0.10 1.41 15.01
C MET A 178 -0.75 2.34 16.03
N ALA A 179 -0.25 2.29 17.26
CA ALA A 179 -0.59 3.25 18.32
C ALA A 179 0.69 3.55 19.13
N GLY A 180 1.34 4.67 18.84
CA GLY A 180 2.66 5.00 19.36
C GLY A 180 3.70 3.99 18.89
N ASP A 181 4.38 3.35 19.84
CA ASP A 181 5.40 2.32 19.62
C ASP A 181 4.82 0.89 19.51
N ARG A 182 3.51 0.73 19.50
CA ARG A 182 2.86 -0.57 19.42
C ARG A 182 2.31 -0.83 18.05
N ILE A 183 2.64 -1.99 17.51
CA ILE A 183 2.10 -2.49 16.25
C ILE A 183 1.37 -3.80 16.53
N VAL A 184 0.13 -3.89 16.04
CA VAL A 184 -0.63 -5.13 16.01
C VAL A 184 -0.96 -5.45 14.55
N ALA A 185 -0.71 -6.69 14.15
CA ALA A 185 -0.91 -7.14 12.79
C ALA A 185 -1.80 -8.39 12.72
N GLU A 186 -2.52 -8.51 11.63
CA GLU A 186 -3.18 -9.73 11.18
C GLU A 186 -2.18 -10.52 10.34
N MET A 187 -1.81 -11.71 10.80
CA MET A 187 -0.79 -12.52 10.14
C MET A 187 -1.27 -13.95 9.95
N CYS A 188 -0.98 -14.52 8.79
CA CYS A 188 -1.19 -15.94 8.51
C CYS A 188 0.08 -16.57 7.91
N THR A 189 0.08 -17.89 7.81
CA THR A 189 1.07 -18.67 7.05
C THR A 189 0.35 -19.72 6.20
N ILE A 190 1.06 -20.44 5.36
CA ILE A 190 0.47 -21.56 4.61
C ILE A 190 -0.15 -22.62 5.54
N SER A 191 0.36 -22.75 6.78
CA SER A 191 -0.10 -23.74 7.76
C SER A 191 -0.84 -23.13 8.98
N MET A 192 -1.14 -21.84 8.96
CA MET A 192 -1.82 -21.15 10.06
C MET A 192 -2.79 -20.13 9.49
N ALA A 193 -4.07 -20.23 9.85
CA ALA A 193 -5.05 -19.18 9.55
C ALA A 193 -4.71 -17.89 10.32
N THR A 194 -5.33 -16.79 9.91
CA THR A 194 -5.04 -15.46 10.46
C THR A 194 -5.22 -15.43 11.99
N GLU A 195 -4.16 -14.94 12.65
CA GLU A 195 -4.09 -14.65 14.08
C GLU A 195 -3.52 -13.24 14.27
N PHE A 196 -3.71 -12.67 15.47
CA PHE A 196 -3.12 -11.38 15.82
C PHE A 196 -1.70 -11.55 16.37
N PHE A 197 -0.82 -10.67 15.93
CA PHE A 197 0.58 -10.62 16.38
C PHE A 197 0.95 -9.19 16.78
N GLY A 198 1.68 -9.06 17.89
CA GLY A 198 2.42 -7.85 18.22
C GLY A 198 3.74 -7.85 17.46
N ILE A 199 4.15 -6.67 17.01
CA ILE A 199 5.42 -6.49 16.28
C ILE A 199 6.26 -5.45 17.00
N ASP A 200 7.49 -5.79 17.34
CA ASP A 200 8.46 -4.83 17.85
C ASP A 200 8.93 -3.92 16.68
N PRO A 201 8.70 -2.60 16.73
CA PRO A 201 9.09 -1.70 15.66
C PRO A 201 10.61 -1.54 15.51
N ALA A 202 11.40 -1.94 16.51
CA ALA A 202 12.83 -1.80 16.48
C ALA A 202 13.53 -2.87 15.63
N ASP A 203 13.05 -4.12 15.70
CA ASP A 203 13.71 -5.26 15.06
C ASP A 203 12.76 -6.20 14.29
N GLY A 204 11.45 -5.92 14.30
CA GLY A 204 10.44 -6.73 13.62
C GLY A 204 10.09 -8.05 14.35
N THR A 205 10.51 -8.23 15.60
CA THR A 205 10.19 -9.42 16.39
C THR A 205 8.67 -9.60 16.52
N LEU A 206 8.20 -10.80 16.18
CA LEU A 206 6.79 -11.17 16.21
C LEU A 206 6.44 -11.85 17.53
N THR A 207 5.35 -11.40 18.17
CA THR A 207 4.78 -12.03 19.36
C THR A 207 3.32 -12.37 19.10
N GLN A 208 2.96 -13.64 19.14
CA GLN A 208 1.56 -14.07 18.95
C GLN A 208 0.68 -13.61 20.12
N LEU A 209 -0.42 -12.93 19.79
CA LEU A 209 -1.38 -12.36 20.76
C LEU A 209 -2.67 -13.17 20.83
N SER A 210 -3.03 -13.88 19.77
CA SER A 210 -4.24 -14.70 19.72
C SER A 210 -3.92 -16.14 19.27
N ALA A 211 -4.77 -17.07 19.61
CA ALA A 211 -4.70 -18.47 19.21
C ALA A 211 -6.14 -19.02 19.00
N ILE A 212 -6.93 -18.27 18.24
CA ILE A 212 -8.36 -18.54 18.03
C ILE A 212 -8.56 -19.88 17.33
N ASN A 213 -7.67 -20.20 16.39
CA ASN A 213 -7.74 -21.41 15.58
C ASN A 213 -7.04 -22.63 16.20
N LYS A 214 -6.38 -22.46 17.36
CA LYS A 214 -5.65 -23.54 18.04
C LYS A 214 -6.48 -24.82 18.27
N PRO A 215 -7.77 -24.76 18.71
CA PRO A 215 -8.56 -25.98 18.91
C PRO A 215 -8.77 -26.79 17.62
N VAL A 216 -8.75 -26.15 16.45
CA VAL A 216 -8.83 -26.82 15.16
C VAL A 216 -7.50 -27.48 14.84
N TYR A 217 -6.41 -26.72 14.94
CA TYR A 217 -5.07 -27.19 14.60
C TYR A 217 -4.55 -28.30 15.49
N ASP A 218 -4.94 -28.33 16.77
CA ASP A 218 -4.59 -29.41 17.71
C ASP A 218 -5.09 -30.80 17.24
N ASN A 219 -6.06 -30.82 16.31
CA ASN A 219 -6.65 -32.05 15.77
C ASN A 219 -6.26 -32.34 14.30
N ILE A 220 -5.38 -31.50 13.71
CA ILE A 220 -4.95 -31.62 12.32
C ILE A 220 -3.43 -31.80 12.27
N ARG A 221 -2.97 -32.77 11.48
CA ARG A 221 -1.56 -32.89 11.14
C ARG A 221 -1.31 -32.11 9.85
N MET A 222 -0.51 -31.06 9.94
CA MET A 222 -0.12 -30.26 8.81
C MET A 222 1.13 -30.87 8.14
N GLY A 223 1.20 -30.74 6.83
CA GLY A 223 2.37 -31.11 6.05
C GLY A 223 3.50 -30.08 6.22
N GLU A 224 4.71 -30.53 5.92
CA GLU A 224 5.87 -29.63 5.89
C GLU A 224 5.79 -28.66 4.70
N VAL A 225 6.10 -27.38 4.92
CA VAL A 225 6.18 -26.35 3.87
C VAL A 225 7.66 -26.04 3.62
N GLN A 226 8.07 -26.11 2.38
CA GLN A 226 9.46 -25.84 1.97
C GLN A 226 9.52 -24.73 0.94
N LYS A 227 10.34 -23.71 1.19
CA LYS A 227 10.69 -22.66 0.22
C LYS A 227 11.86 -23.17 -0.63
N ARG A 228 11.71 -23.23 -1.95
CA ARG A 228 12.74 -23.71 -2.88
C ARG A 228 12.94 -22.74 -4.03
N TRP A 229 14.20 -22.51 -4.40
CA TRP A 229 14.57 -21.80 -5.62
C TRP A 229 14.93 -22.80 -6.70
N VAL A 230 14.20 -22.77 -7.81
CA VAL A 230 14.36 -23.68 -8.93
C VAL A 230 14.88 -22.92 -10.15
N LYS A 231 15.97 -23.39 -10.73
CA LYS A 231 16.50 -22.81 -11.96
C LYS A 231 15.60 -23.17 -13.14
N THR A 232 15.11 -22.14 -13.84
CA THR A 232 14.28 -22.29 -15.05
C THR A 232 15.12 -22.55 -16.29
N THR A 233 14.48 -22.97 -17.40
CA THR A 233 15.16 -23.29 -18.67
C THR A 233 15.86 -22.08 -19.31
N ASP A 234 15.38 -20.84 -19.02
CA ASP A 234 16.02 -19.58 -19.44
C ASP A 234 17.10 -19.09 -18.45
N GLY A 235 17.43 -19.91 -17.44
CA GLY A 235 18.50 -19.64 -16.49
C GLY A 235 18.13 -18.75 -15.30
N LYS A 236 16.88 -18.30 -15.17
CA LYS A 236 16.39 -17.52 -14.03
C LYS A 236 16.14 -18.39 -12.82
N GLN A 237 15.97 -17.76 -11.66
CA GLN A 237 15.56 -18.42 -10.43
C GLN A 237 14.06 -18.21 -10.22
N MET A 238 13.33 -19.30 -10.03
CA MET A 238 11.90 -19.29 -9.72
C MET A 238 11.68 -19.71 -8.28
N LEU A 239 11.04 -18.86 -7.49
CA LEU A 239 10.61 -19.21 -6.15
C LEU A 239 9.44 -20.19 -6.22
N THR A 240 9.51 -21.25 -5.44
CA THR A 240 8.51 -22.32 -5.40
C THR A 240 8.22 -22.71 -3.94
N TRP A 241 6.95 -22.77 -3.59
CA TRP A 241 6.49 -23.35 -2.33
C TRP A 241 6.11 -24.81 -2.57
N VAL A 242 6.69 -25.73 -1.81
CA VAL A 242 6.41 -27.16 -1.86
C VAL A 242 5.74 -27.54 -0.55
N ILE A 243 4.52 -28.05 -0.62
CA ILE A 243 3.78 -28.55 0.54
C ILE A 243 3.82 -30.09 0.45
N LEU A 244 4.51 -30.71 1.40
CA LEU A 244 4.59 -32.16 1.49
C LEU A 244 3.38 -32.70 2.25
N PRO A 245 2.84 -33.87 1.89
CA PRO A 245 1.82 -34.52 2.72
C PRO A 245 2.33 -34.78 4.13
N PRO A 246 1.45 -34.83 5.15
CA PRO A 246 1.83 -35.33 6.47
C PRO A 246 2.46 -36.73 6.33
N ASP A 247 3.55 -36.97 7.06
CA ASP A 247 4.29 -38.25 7.03
C ASP A 247 4.93 -38.61 5.69
N PHE A 248 5.22 -37.61 4.86
CA PHE A 248 5.94 -37.82 3.62
C PHE A 248 7.35 -38.39 3.93
N ASP A 249 7.64 -39.57 3.35
CA ASP A 249 8.96 -40.21 3.38
C ASP A 249 9.56 -40.14 1.95
N PRO A 250 10.66 -39.39 1.73
CA PRO A 250 11.23 -39.15 0.40
C PRO A 250 11.90 -40.39 -0.23
#